data_5794fd7c8b836d4f6581962dc9e54a4b
#
_entry.id   5794fd7c8b836d4f6581962dc9e54a4b
#
_cell.length_a   1.000
_cell.length_b   1.000
_cell.length_c   1.000
_cell.angle_alpha   90.00
_cell.angle_beta   90.00
_cell.angle_gamma   90.00
#
_symmetry.space_group_name_H-M   'P 1'
#
loop_
_entity.id
_entity.type
_entity.pdbx_description
1 polymer ?
#
loop_
_entity_poly.entity_id
_entity_poly.type
_entity_poly.pdbx_seq_one_letter_code
_entity_poly.pdbx_strand_id
1 'polypeptide(L)'
;MECPSLPYIAVPESFKLPPGANFGGTSGIAFNSKGNIFVLHRGPKPVMEFDADGNFIQGFGDGMFERPHGLRIDAQDNIWTTDVAMNLIYKFNPSGRLEMLLGVKGRVGDWHPAGHLRLFHEPNEAVIGPSGDLFVLQGHGKGPSCVIKFDKDGNFLKSWGTTGKGPGEFDLPHSLVFDKQGLLYIADRNNARIQVFDADGTYIRESQHPGTPCGLFMSTDDHIWLAHGHTGQIMKLDLNGKLVGTMAGAGSGKSLGNTARLTTSPSARAARSSSPIR
;
A
#
# COMPACT_ATOMS: atom_id res chain seq x y z
N MET A 1 -27.47 10.89 -5.92
CA MET A 1 -27.08 11.33 -4.55
C MET A 1 -25.70 11.95 -4.70
N GLU A 2 -25.54 13.20 -4.27
CA GLU A 2 -24.23 13.85 -4.23
C GLU A 2 -23.34 13.09 -3.24
N CYS A 3 -22.11 12.81 -3.64
CA CYS A 3 -21.14 12.15 -2.78
C CYS A 3 -20.65 13.16 -1.74
N PRO A 4 -20.69 12.86 -0.42
CA PRO A 4 -20.20 13.78 0.60
C PRO A 4 -18.73 14.13 0.37
N SER A 5 -18.41 15.42 0.40
CA SER A 5 -17.03 15.89 0.38
C SER A 5 -16.42 15.73 1.76
N LEU A 6 -15.22 15.13 1.83
CA LEU A 6 -14.49 15.02 3.09
C LEU A 6 -13.76 16.33 3.42
N PRO A 7 -13.64 16.68 4.71
CA PRO A 7 -13.06 17.96 5.16
C PRO A 7 -11.53 17.97 5.11
N TYR A 8 -10.95 17.55 3.99
CA TYR A 8 -9.49 17.54 3.79
C TYR A 8 -9.10 18.40 2.60
N ILE A 9 -7.98 19.06 2.72
CA ILE A 9 -7.35 19.82 1.63
C ILE A 9 -5.95 19.30 1.37
N ALA A 10 -5.55 19.34 0.10
CA ALA A 10 -4.17 19.05 -0.27
C ALA A 10 -3.27 20.25 0.09
N VAL A 11 -2.17 19.99 0.78
CA VAL A 11 -1.16 21.00 1.09
C VAL A 11 0.03 20.75 0.17
N PRO A 12 0.28 21.64 -0.81
CA PRO A 12 1.43 21.51 -1.70
C PRO A 12 2.74 21.75 -0.92
N GLU A 13 3.84 21.24 -1.50
CA GLU A 13 5.21 21.47 -0.98
C GLU A 13 5.40 21.07 0.49
N SER A 14 4.69 20.03 0.94
CA SER A 14 4.72 19.60 2.34
C SER A 14 6.03 18.94 2.76
N PHE A 15 6.88 18.52 1.81
CA PHE A 15 8.15 17.86 2.09
C PHE A 15 9.33 18.76 1.73
N LYS A 16 10.22 18.94 2.70
CA LYS A 16 11.46 19.73 2.58
C LYS A 16 12.59 18.78 2.20
N LEU A 17 12.83 18.65 0.91
CA LEU A 17 13.90 17.80 0.39
C LEU A 17 15.28 18.40 0.64
N PRO A 18 16.32 17.57 0.84
CA PRO A 18 17.70 18.07 0.91
C PRO A 18 18.10 18.70 -0.43
N PRO A 19 19.09 19.62 -0.43
CA PRO A 19 19.56 20.30 -1.64
C PRO A 19 19.93 19.30 -2.74
N GLY A 20 19.44 19.53 -3.96
CA GLY A 20 19.68 18.70 -5.13
C GLY A 20 18.87 17.41 -5.19
N ALA A 21 18.06 17.09 -4.17
CA ALA A 21 17.14 15.95 -4.21
C ALA A 21 15.80 16.33 -4.84
N ASN A 22 15.19 15.37 -5.50
CA ASN A 22 13.83 15.44 -5.98
C ASN A 22 13.15 14.07 -5.87
N PHE A 23 11.83 14.06 -5.82
CA PHE A 23 11.11 12.80 -5.98
C PHE A 23 11.08 12.40 -7.45
N GLY A 24 11.36 11.12 -7.72
CA GLY A 24 10.89 10.46 -8.91
C GLY A 24 9.40 10.13 -8.82
N GLY A 25 8.90 9.27 -9.70
CA GLY A 25 7.51 8.79 -9.60
C GLY A 25 7.30 8.07 -8.27
N THR A 26 6.47 8.61 -7.38
CA THR A 26 6.15 8.03 -6.07
C THR A 26 5.24 6.83 -6.24
N SER A 27 5.53 5.74 -5.53
CA SER A 27 4.77 4.50 -5.59
C SER A 27 4.15 4.09 -4.24
N GLY A 28 4.69 4.57 -3.11
CA GLY A 28 4.17 4.22 -1.79
C GLY A 28 4.40 5.32 -0.75
N ILE A 29 3.47 5.40 0.21
CA ILE A 29 3.59 6.24 1.42
C ILE A 29 3.15 5.40 2.61
N ALA A 30 3.92 5.46 3.69
CA ALA A 30 3.60 4.79 4.95
C ALA A 30 4.02 5.63 6.15
N PHE A 31 3.53 5.27 7.34
CA PHE A 31 3.84 5.96 8.59
C PHE A 31 4.39 4.96 9.60
N ASN A 32 5.39 5.36 10.36
CA ASN A 32 5.86 4.58 11.49
C ASN A 32 5.13 4.95 12.79
N SER A 33 5.45 4.25 13.88
CA SER A 33 4.82 4.45 15.20
C SER A 33 5.04 5.85 15.79
N LYS A 34 6.08 6.57 15.33
CA LYS A 34 6.41 7.93 15.74
C LYS A 34 5.68 9.01 14.92
N GLY A 35 4.93 8.60 13.89
CA GLY A 35 4.26 9.52 12.97
C GLY A 35 5.18 10.07 11.88
N ASN A 36 6.40 9.54 11.72
CA ASN A 36 7.25 9.87 10.59
C ASN A 36 6.69 9.30 9.30
N ILE A 37 6.90 10.01 8.21
CA ILE A 37 6.35 9.72 6.90
C ILE A 37 7.45 9.11 6.04
N PHE A 38 7.20 7.92 5.53
CA PHE A 38 8.08 7.25 4.57
C PHE A 38 7.49 7.35 3.18
N VAL A 39 8.35 7.69 2.22
CA VAL A 39 7.99 7.81 0.80
C VAL A 39 8.87 6.88 -0.01
N LEU A 40 8.25 6.00 -0.78
CA LEU A 40 8.92 5.16 -1.78
C LEU A 40 8.76 5.78 -3.15
N HIS A 41 9.87 6.04 -3.86
CA HIS A 41 9.85 6.66 -5.16
C HIS A 41 10.94 6.11 -6.11
N ARG A 42 10.85 6.44 -7.39
CA ARG A 42 11.72 5.93 -8.46
C ARG A 42 12.88 6.86 -8.79
N GLY A 43 13.42 7.56 -7.81
CA GLY A 43 14.59 8.42 -7.92
C GLY A 43 15.74 7.92 -7.05
N PRO A 44 16.83 8.69 -6.94
CA PRO A 44 17.90 8.43 -5.97
C PRO A 44 17.36 8.40 -4.54
N LYS A 45 17.94 7.56 -3.67
CA LYS A 45 17.42 7.29 -2.32
C LYS A 45 15.95 6.88 -2.34
N PRO A 46 15.63 5.74 -2.95
CA PRO A 46 14.24 5.33 -3.21
C PRO A 46 13.33 5.31 -1.99
N VAL A 47 13.85 5.09 -0.80
CA VAL A 47 13.11 5.25 0.46
C VAL A 47 13.59 6.50 1.17
N MET A 48 12.66 7.45 1.39
CA MET A 48 12.93 8.67 2.14
C MET A 48 12.03 8.76 3.36
N GLU A 49 12.60 9.16 4.51
CA GLU A 49 11.89 9.39 5.76
C GLU A 49 11.85 10.88 6.07
N PHE A 50 10.69 11.34 6.52
CA PHE A 50 10.42 12.71 6.94
C PHE A 50 9.73 12.71 8.31
N ASP A 51 9.95 13.75 9.10
CA ASP A 51 9.15 13.97 10.30
C ASP A 51 7.71 14.40 9.97
N ALA A 52 6.90 14.56 11.02
CA ALA A 52 5.51 14.97 10.86
C ALA A 52 5.33 16.37 10.24
N ASP A 53 6.36 17.22 10.26
CA ASP A 53 6.37 18.56 9.66
C ASP A 53 6.97 18.58 8.24
N GLY A 54 7.33 17.38 7.72
CA GLY A 54 7.87 17.19 6.39
C GLY A 54 9.38 17.50 6.27
N ASN A 55 10.10 17.63 7.37
CA ASN A 55 11.55 17.78 7.33
C ASN A 55 12.21 16.42 7.03
N PHE A 56 13.19 16.42 6.13
CA PHE A 56 13.93 15.22 5.76
C PHE A 56 14.76 14.70 6.94
N ILE A 57 14.66 13.39 7.21
CA ILE A 57 15.43 12.70 8.25
C ILE A 57 16.54 11.86 7.61
N GLN A 58 16.19 10.93 6.74
CA GLN A 58 17.14 10.03 6.07
C GLN A 58 16.61 9.55 4.72
N GLY A 59 17.50 8.97 3.91
CA GLY A 59 17.13 8.29 2.69
C GLY A 59 18.13 7.18 2.38
N PHE A 60 17.63 6.06 1.87
CA PHE A 60 18.41 4.86 1.62
C PHE A 60 17.88 4.05 0.43
N GLY A 61 18.60 2.96 0.10
CA GLY A 61 18.21 2.04 -0.96
C GLY A 61 18.80 2.39 -2.32
N ASP A 62 19.79 3.29 -2.40
CA ASP A 62 20.47 3.64 -3.66
C ASP A 62 21.00 2.39 -4.36
N GLY A 63 20.67 2.24 -5.65
CA GLY A 63 21.10 1.12 -6.48
C GLY A 63 20.45 -0.24 -6.15
N MET A 64 19.55 -0.30 -5.17
CA MET A 64 18.88 -1.53 -4.76
C MET A 64 17.62 -1.83 -5.57
N PHE A 65 17.00 -0.81 -6.18
CA PHE A 65 15.72 -0.92 -6.86
C PHE A 65 15.83 -0.60 -8.36
N GLU A 66 14.99 -1.27 -9.14
CA GLU A 66 14.77 -0.97 -10.55
C GLU A 66 13.37 -0.35 -10.76
N ARG A 67 12.34 -0.98 -10.17
CA ARG A 67 10.95 -0.48 -10.20
C ARG A 67 10.28 -0.69 -8.86
N PRO A 68 10.62 0.14 -7.84
CA PRO A 68 9.98 0.06 -6.53
C PRO A 68 8.48 0.29 -6.64
N HIS A 69 7.68 -0.49 -5.86
CA HIS A 69 6.22 -0.47 -5.99
C HIS A 69 5.49 -0.36 -4.65
N GLY A 70 5.53 -1.38 -3.80
CA GLY A 70 4.85 -1.40 -2.50
C GLY A 70 5.73 -0.88 -1.36
N LEU A 71 5.11 -0.19 -0.40
CA LEU A 71 5.75 0.26 0.84
C LEU A 71 4.78 0.07 2.00
N ARG A 72 5.20 -0.69 3.01
CA ARG A 72 4.51 -0.87 4.30
C ARG A 72 5.49 -0.78 5.46
N ILE A 73 4.97 -0.41 6.62
CA ILE A 73 5.71 -0.40 7.89
C ILE A 73 4.96 -1.30 8.85
N ASP A 74 5.69 -2.22 9.50
CA ASP A 74 5.13 -3.14 10.47
C ASP A 74 5.09 -2.54 11.89
N ALA A 75 4.52 -3.28 12.84
CA ALA A 75 4.38 -2.83 14.23
C ALA A 75 5.72 -2.64 14.98
N GLN A 76 6.81 -3.13 14.42
CA GLN A 76 8.18 -2.95 14.93
C GLN A 76 8.93 -1.84 14.18
N ASP A 77 8.22 -1.05 13.37
CA ASP A 77 8.75 0.00 12.50
C ASP A 77 9.71 -0.50 11.41
N ASN A 78 9.71 -1.81 11.08
CA ASN A 78 10.45 -2.29 9.92
C ASN A 78 9.76 -1.86 8.63
N ILE A 79 10.57 -1.53 7.64
CA ILE A 79 10.12 -1.03 6.34
C ILE A 79 10.13 -2.18 5.34
N TRP A 80 8.97 -2.52 4.82
CA TRP A 80 8.79 -3.55 3.81
C TRP A 80 8.55 -2.91 2.46
N THR A 81 9.34 -3.29 1.45
CA THR A 81 9.20 -2.77 0.09
C THR A 81 9.23 -3.89 -0.93
N THR A 82 8.58 -3.66 -2.06
CA THR A 82 8.60 -4.57 -3.20
C THR A 82 9.24 -3.91 -4.42
N ASP A 83 9.89 -4.70 -5.26
CA ASP A 83 10.34 -4.29 -6.57
C ASP A 83 9.77 -5.23 -7.64
N VAL A 84 8.88 -4.70 -8.47
CA VAL A 84 8.16 -5.49 -9.48
C VAL A 84 9.06 -5.89 -10.67
N ALA A 85 10.09 -5.11 -11.00
CA ALA A 85 10.99 -5.45 -12.09
C ALA A 85 12.04 -6.47 -11.67
N MET A 86 12.54 -6.35 -10.44
CA MET A 86 13.54 -7.29 -9.91
C MET A 86 12.94 -8.56 -9.32
N ASN A 87 11.62 -8.62 -9.10
CA ASN A 87 10.92 -9.73 -8.43
C ASN A 87 11.43 -9.96 -7.00
N LEU A 88 11.60 -8.87 -6.24
CA LEU A 88 12.19 -8.89 -4.92
C LEU A 88 11.31 -8.22 -3.88
N ILE A 89 11.43 -8.68 -2.65
CA ILE A 89 10.87 -8.04 -1.45
C ILE A 89 12.01 -7.79 -0.48
N TYR A 90 12.06 -6.58 0.06
CA TYR A 90 13.06 -6.15 1.02
C TYR A 90 12.40 -5.85 2.35
N LYS A 91 13.05 -6.27 3.44
CA LYS A 91 12.79 -5.79 4.79
C LYS A 91 13.99 -5.00 5.28
N PHE A 92 13.76 -3.75 5.64
CA PHE A 92 14.75 -2.91 6.30
C PHE A 92 14.34 -2.68 7.75
N ASN A 93 15.31 -2.55 8.63
CA ASN A 93 15.03 -2.08 9.98
C ASN A 93 14.78 -0.54 9.99
N PRO A 94 14.36 0.05 11.13
CA PRO A 94 14.08 1.49 11.21
C PRO A 94 15.25 2.41 10.84
N SER A 95 16.48 1.93 10.88
CA SER A 95 17.67 2.69 10.45
C SER A 95 18.00 2.56 8.97
N GLY A 96 17.17 1.88 8.19
CA GLY A 96 17.37 1.66 6.74
C GLY A 96 18.37 0.55 6.40
N ARG A 97 18.79 -0.28 7.37
CA ARG A 97 19.65 -1.45 7.11
C ARG A 97 18.82 -2.63 6.63
N LEU A 98 19.23 -3.24 5.52
CA LEU A 98 18.61 -4.47 5.00
C LEU A 98 18.75 -5.63 6.00
N GLU A 99 17.62 -6.26 6.35
CA GLU A 99 17.58 -7.43 7.25
C GLU A 99 17.12 -8.70 6.57
N MET A 100 16.23 -8.58 5.56
CA MET A 100 15.74 -9.73 4.81
C MET A 100 15.56 -9.37 3.34
N LEU A 101 15.87 -10.33 2.48
CA LEU A 101 15.64 -10.27 1.04
C LEU A 101 14.94 -11.56 0.60
N LEU A 102 13.75 -11.44 0.02
CA LEU A 102 13.02 -12.56 -0.54
C LEU A 102 12.99 -12.46 -2.07
N GLY A 103 13.10 -13.60 -2.75
CA GLY A 103 13.17 -13.69 -4.20
C GLY A 103 14.59 -13.82 -4.74
N VAL A 104 14.71 -13.89 -6.05
CA VAL A 104 16.00 -13.92 -6.77
C VAL A 104 15.96 -12.89 -7.88
N LYS A 105 16.89 -11.95 -7.85
CA LYS A 105 16.95 -10.81 -8.77
C LYS A 105 16.78 -11.23 -10.23
N GLY A 106 15.75 -10.65 -10.88
CA GLY A 106 15.49 -10.86 -12.31
C GLY A 106 15.00 -12.26 -12.69
N ARG A 107 14.75 -13.13 -11.70
CA ARG A 107 14.19 -14.46 -11.97
C ARG A 107 12.72 -14.50 -11.57
N VAL A 108 11.95 -15.22 -12.39
CA VAL A 108 10.52 -15.42 -12.18
C VAL A 108 10.23 -16.90 -11.95
N GLY A 109 9.16 -17.18 -11.22
CA GLY A 109 8.64 -18.51 -10.97
C GLY A 109 7.15 -18.45 -10.69
N ASP A 110 6.64 -19.44 -10.01
CA ASP A 110 5.28 -19.46 -9.51
C ASP A 110 5.21 -20.02 -8.08
N TRP A 111 4.11 -19.72 -7.41
CA TRP A 111 3.83 -20.18 -6.05
C TRP A 111 2.72 -21.23 -6.02
N HIS A 112 2.36 -21.78 -7.18
CA HIS A 112 1.40 -22.89 -7.24
C HIS A 112 1.96 -24.09 -6.45
N PRO A 113 1.12 -24.82 -5.68
CA PRO A 113 1.59 -25.97 -4.87
C PRO A 113 2.37 -27.02 -5.65
N ALA A 114 2.08 -27.18 -6.94
CA ALA A 114 2.80 -28.07 -7.86
C ALA A 114 4.01 -27.40 -8.53
N GLY A 115 4.27 -26.12 -8.28
CA GLY A 115 5.37 -25.37 -8.89
C GLY A 115 6.72 -25.82 -8.36
N HIS A 116 7.69 -25.97 -9.27
CA HIS A 116 9.04 -26.43 -8.94
C HIS A 116 9.97 -25.28 -8.53
N LEU A 117 9.59 -24.03 -8.81
CA LEU A 117 10.43 -22.87 -8.61
C LEU A 117 9.65 -21.75 -7.93
N ARG A 118 9.71 -21.72 -6.59
CA ARG A 118 9.04 -20.72 -5.74
C ARG A 118 9.74 -19.38 -5.79
N LEU A 119 9.51 -18.62 -6.85
CA LEU A 119 10.02 -17.27 -7.06
C LEU A 119 8.87 -16.34 -7.38
N PHE A 120 9.02 -15.06 -7.03
CA PHE A 120 8.03 -14.04 -7.33
C PHE A 120 7.94 -13.75 -8.84
N HIS A 121 6.80 -13.25 -9.25
CA HIS A 121 6.56 -12.72 -10.58
C HIS A 121 5.79 -11.41 -10.44
N GLU A 122 6.52 -10.30 -10.44
CA GLU A 122 6.01 -8.94 -10.26
C GLU A 122 5.21 -8.78 -8.94
N PRO A 123 5.85 -8.92 -7.77
CA PRO A 123 5.20 -8.74 -6.48
C PRO A 123 4.81 -7.26 -6.29
N ASN A 124 3.52 -7.01 -6.07
CA ASN A 124 2.97 -5.65 -5.97
C ASN A 124 3.19 -5.04 -4.60
N GLU A 125 2.82 -5.76 -3.58
CA GLU A 125 2.80 -5.26 -2.21
C GLU A 125 3.06 -6.39 -1.23
N ALA A 126 3.59 -6.03 -0.05
CA ALA A 126 3.86 -6.94 1.05
C ALA A 126 3.36 -6.30 2.35
N VAL A 127 2.59 -7.04 3.15
CA VAL A 127 2.05 -6.55 4.43
C VAL A 127 2.21 -7.62 5.51
N ILE A 128 2.45 -7.18 6.74
CA ILE A 128 2.45 -8.06 7.91
C ILE A 128 1.04 -8.12 8.48
N GLY A 129 0.51 -9.34 8.57
CA GLY A 129 -0.80 -9.59 9.18
C GLY A 129 -0.75 -9.57 10.71
N PRO A 130 -1.91 -9.65 11.39
CA PRO A 130 -1.99 -9.59 12.85
C PRO A 130 -1.23 -10.72 13.58
N SER A 131 -1.05 -11.87 12.92
CA SER A 131 -0.27 -13.01 13.47
C SER A 131 1.26 -12.81 13.35
N GLY A 132 1.72 -11.76 12.66
CA GLY A 132 3.12 -11.56 12.32
C GLY A 132 3.55 -12.25 11.02
N ASP A 133 2.64 -12.95 10.33
CA ASP A 133 2.91 -13.56 9.03
C ASP A 133 2.97 -12.48 7.94
N LEU A 134 3.82 -12.72 6.95
CA LEU A 134 3.96 -11.86 5.76
C LEU A 134 3.00 -12.33 4.67
N PHE A 135 2.23 -11.39 4.13
CA PHE A 135 1.35 -11.59 2.98
C PHE A 135 1.86 -10.78 1.80
N VAL A 136 2.09 -11.45 0.69
CA VAL A 136 2.58 -10.84 -0.55
C VAL A 136 1.53 -10.94 -1.62
N LEU A 137 1.22 -9.80 -2.24
CA LEU A 137 0.33 -9.72 -3.39
C LEU A 137 1.16 -9.73 -4.67
N GLN A 138 0.80 -10.58 -5.61
CA GLN A 138 1.49 -10.76 -6.89
C GLN A 138 0.52 -10.63 -8.06
N GLY A 139 1.01 -10.20 -9.23
CA GLY A 139 0.23 -10.12 -10.47
C GLY A 139 0.17 -8.73 -11.09
N HIS A 140 1.24 -7.91 -10.94
CA HIS A 140 1.28 -6.55 -11.50
C HIS A 140 1.31 -6.52 -13.04
N GLY A 141 1.75 -7.58 -13.69
CA GLY A 141 1.87 -7.65 -15.13
C GLY A 141 1.29 -8.93 -15.72
N LYS A 142 2.14 -9.75 -16.33
CA LYS A 142 1.75 -10.97 -17.04
C LYS A 142 1.84 -12.23 -16.17
N GLY A 143 2.33 -12.11 -14.94
CA GLY A 143 2.45 -13.21 -14.01
C GLY A 143 1.12 -13.66 -13.41
N PRO A 144 1.10 -14.81 -12.74
CA PRO A 144 -0.10 -15.30 -12.07
C PRO A 144 -0.49 -14.35 -10.93
N SER A 145 -1.77 -14.00 -10.86
CA SER A 145 -2.34 -13.17 -9.80
C SER A 145 -2.67 -14.04 -8.59
N CYS A 146 -2.00 -13.81 -7.47
CA CYS A 146 -2.24 -14.57 -6.24
C CYS A 146 -1.78 -13.81 -4.99
N VAL A 147 -2.19 -14.32 -3.83
CA VAL A 147 -1.64 -13.98 -2.52
C VAL A 147 -0.74 -15.10 -2.05
N ILE A 148 0.41 -14.75 -1.49
CA ILE A 148 1.40 -15.70 -0.97
C ILE A 148 1.63 -15.37 0.49
N LYS A 149 1.51 -16.38 1.36
CA LYS A 149 1.69 -16.25 2.81
C LYS A 149 3.00 -16.90 3.24
N PHE A 150 3.78 -16.18 4.03
CA PHE A 150 5.02 -16.64 4.66
C PHE A 150 4.91 -16.47 6.17
N ASP A 151 5.70 -17.23 6.92
CA ASP A 151 5.92 -16.94 8.32
C ASP A 151 6.83 -15.70 8.51
N LYS A 152 7.02 -15.28 9.76
CA LYS A 152 7.88 -14.13 10.12
C LYS A 152 9.34 -14.27 9.70
N ASP A 153 9.81 -15.49 9.44
CA ASP A 153 11.19 -15.81 9.07
C ASP A 153 11.36 -15.96 7.54
N GLY A 154 10.27 -15.74 6.77
CA GLY A 154 10.25 -15.81 5.31
C GLY A 154 10.08 -17.22 4.75
N ASN A 155 9.68 -18.20 5.57
CA ASN A 155 9.36 -19.55 5.08
C ASN A 155 7.95 -19.56 4.48
N PHE A 156 7.83 -20.15 3.30
CA PHE A 156 6.54 -20.28 2.61
C PHE A 156 5.55 -21.14 3.41
N LEU A 157 4.35 -20.61 3.61
CA LEU A 157 3.25 -21.33 4.26
C LEU A 157 2.23 -21.81 3.24
N LYS A 158 1.68 -20.90 2.44
CA LYS A 158 0.66 -21.21 1.43
C LYS A 158 0.51 -20.10 0.40
N SER A 159 -0.21 -20.38 -0.69
CA SER A 159 -0.70 -19.38 -1.64
C SER A 159 -2.12 -19.69 -2.05
N TRP A 160 -2.86 -18.67 -2.46
CA TRP A 160 -4.21 -18.79 -3.00
C TRP A 160 -4.50 -17.70 -4.03
N GLY A 161 -5.56 -17.93 -4.78
CA GLY A 161 -5.97 -17.06 -5.88
C GLY A 161 -5.33 -17.47 -7.20
N THR A 162 -6.04 -17.14 -8.27
CA THR A 162 -5.63 -17.35 -9.65
C THR A 162 -6.04 -16.15 -10.48
N THR A 163 -5.52 -16.02 -11.69
CA THR A 163 -5.96 -14.98 -12.62
C THR A 163 -7.38 -15.28 -13.13
N GLY A 164 -8.28 -14.28 -12.99
CA GLY A 164 -9.67 -14.40 -13.41
C GLY A 164 -10.59 -13.35 -12.80
N LYS A 165 -11.92 -13.62 -12.84
CA LYS A 165 -12.98 -12.68 -12.41
C LYS A 165 -13.92 -13.25 -11.36
N GLY A 166 -13.83 -14.54 -11.06
CA GLY A 166 -14.65 -15.20 -10.04
C GLY A 166 -14.21 -14.82 -8.61
N PRO A 167 -14.97 -15.24 -7.59
CA PRO A 167 -14.55 -15.14 -6.20
C PRO A 167 -13.21 -15.84 -5.96
N GLY A 168 -12.25 -15.15 -5.35
CA GLY A 168 -10.89 -15.67 -5.14
C GLY A 168 -9.99 -15.65 -6.38
N GLU A 169 -10.49 -15.21 -7.52
CA GLU A 169 -9.68 -14.92 -8.71
C GLU A 169 -9.36 -13.42 -8.77
N PHE A 170 -8.26 -13.04 -9.42
CA PHE A 170 -7.81 -11.66 -9.50
C PHE A 170 -7.38 -11.27 -10.91
N ASP A 171 -7.57 -9.99 -11.25
CA ASP A 171 -6.99 -9.39 -12.44
C ASP A 171 -6.25 -8.12 -12.03
N LEU A 172 -4.92 -8.22 -12.03
CA LEU A 172 -4.02 -7.16 -11.59
C LEU A 172 -4.35 -6.66 -10.16
N PRO A 173 -4.35 -7.55 -9.15
CA PRO A 173 -4.57 -7.14 -7.77
C PRO A 173 -3.46 -6.17 -7.36
N HIS A 174 -3.77 -5.04 -6.68
CA HIS A 174 -2.83 -3.94 -6.60
C HIS A 174 -2.46 -3.49 -5.18
N SER A 175 -3.32 -3.73 -4.22
CA SER A 175 -3.07 -3.37 -2.81
C SER A 175 -3.82 -4.29 -1.87
N LEU A 176 -3.29 -4.46 -0.65
CA LEU A 176 -3.92 -5.26 0.40
C LEU A 176 -3.75 -4.59 1.77
N VAL A 177 -4.76 -4.74 2.64
CA VAL A 177 -4.73 -4.26 4.03
C VAL A 177 -5.53 -5.19 4.93
N PHE A 178 -5.18 -5.23 6.20
CA PHE A 178 -5.95 -5.92 7.24
C PHE A 178 -6.81 -4.93 8.05
N ASP A 179 -7.99 -5.38 8.46
CA ASP A 179 -8.75 -4.71 9.52
C ASP A 179 -8.36 -5.25 10.93
N LYS A 180 -8.96 -4.67 11.97
CA LYS A 180 -8.71 -5.07 13.36
C LYS A 180 -9.23 -6.46 13.70
N GLN A 181 -10.15 -7.00 12.91
CA GLN A 181 -10.69 -8.35 13.04
C GLN A 181 -9.80 -9.40 12.36
N GLY A 182 -8.77 -8.95 11.64
CA GLY A 182 -7.87 -9.82 10.88
C GLY A 182 -8.39 -10.23 9.52
N LEU A 183 -9.39 -9.53 8.99
CA LEU A 183 -9.86 -9.72 7.62
C LEU A 183 -8.96 -8.98 6.64
N LEU A 184 -8.64 -9.63 5.54
CA LEU A 184 -7.79 -9.14 4.47
C LEU A 184 -8.62 -8.57 3.33
N TYR A 185 -8.43 -7.29 3.02
CA TYR A 185 -9.06 -6.57 1.92
C TYR A 185 -8.07 -6.42 0.78
N ILE A 186 -8.45 -6.81 -0.43
CA ILE A 186 -7.60 -6.78 -1.62
C ILE A 186 -8.27 -5.95 -2.72
N ALA A 187 -7.57 -4.91 -3.18
CA ALA A 187 -7.96 -4.13 -4.34
C ALA A 187 -7.68 -4.93 -5.62
N ASP A 188 -8.71 -5.51 -6.20
CA ASP A 188 -8.67 -6.27 -7.45
C ASP A 188 -8.93 -5.30 -8.62
N ARG A 189 -7.86 -4.64 -9.05
CA ARG A 189 -7.86 -3.39 -9.82
C ARG A 189 -8.62 -3.49 -11.13
N ASN A 190 -8.29 -4.47 -11.99
CA ASN A 190 -8.91 -4.57 -13.32
C ASN A 190 -10.32 -5.17 -13.25
N ASN A 191 -10.66 -5.85 -12.15
CA ASN A 191 -12.03 -6.30 -11.87
C ASN A 191 -12.87 -5.22 -11.17
N ALA A 192 -12.30 -4.03 -10.91
CA ALA A 192 -12.99 -2.88 -10.32
C ALA A 192 -13.70 -3.19 -9.00
N ARG A 193 -13.08 -4.00 -8.12
CA ARG A 193 -13.67 -4.46 -6.85
C ARG A 193 -12.64 -4.51 -5.72
N ILE A 194 -13.14 -4.61 -4.50
CA ILE A 194 -12.38 -5.03 -3.32
C ILE A 194 -12.93 -6.38 -2.90
N GLN A 195 -12.09 -7.40 -2.80
CA GLN A 195 -12.42 -8.70 -2.24
C GLN A 195 -11.94 -8.81 -0.81
N VAL A 196 -12.69 -9.53 0.04
CA VAL A 196 -12.40 -9.73 1.45
C VAL A 196 -12.22 -11.21 1.74
N PHE A 197 -11.15 -11.53 2.46
CA PHE A 197 -10.76 -12.90 2.86
C PHE A 197 -10.49 -12.94 4.35
N ASP A 198 -10.51 -14.15 4.93
CA ASP A 198 -9.84 -14.37 6.20
C ASP A 198 -8.31 -14.49 6.01
N ALA A 199 -7.55 -14.56 7.11
CA ALA A 199 -6.09 -14.69 7.06
C ALA A 199 -5.61 -16.04 6.51
N ASP A 200 -6.52 -16.99 6.29
CA ASP A 200 -6.25 -18.28 5.68
C ASP A 200 -6.64 -18.35 4.20
N GLY A 201 -7.10 -17.24 3.63
CA GLY A 201 -7.42 -17.11 2.23
C GLY A 201 -8.81 -17.63 1.84
N THR A 202 -9.71 -17.83 2.83
CA THR A 202 -11.09 -18.14 2.56
C THR A 202 -11.82 -16.87 2.09
N TYR A 203 -12.42 -16.91 0.91
CA TYR A 203 -13.23 -15.81 0.39
C TYR A 203 -14.47 -15.59 1.27
N ILE A 204 -14.75 -14.32 1.60
CA ILE A 204 -15.88 -13.93 2.44
C ILE A 204 -16.91 -13.14 1.64
N ARG A 205 -16.49 -12.05 0.99
CA ARG A 205 -17.35 -11.15 0.22
C ARG A 205 -16.55 -10.24 -0.69
N GLU A 206 -17.26 -9.48 -1.51
CA GLU A 206 -16.67 -8.40 -2.31
C GLU A 206 -17.57 -7.17 -2.35
N SER A 207 -16.99 -6.04 -2.74
CA SER A 207 -17.69 -4.80 -3.05
C SER A 207 -17.18 -4.22 -4.37
N GLN A 208 -18.12 -3.71 -5.19
CA GLN A 208 -17.79 -3.14 -6.49
C GLN A 208 -17.37 -1.67 -6.34
N HIS A 209 -16.27 -1.32 -6.99
CA HIS A 209 -15.75 0.04 -7.04
C HIS A 209 -15.41 0.41 -8.47
N PRO A 210 -16.38 0.95 -9.24
CA PRO A 210 -16.17 1.32 -10.64
C PRO A 210 -14.97 2.24 -10.82
N GLY A 211 -14.04 1.84 -11.66
CA GLY A 211 -12.77 2.52 -11.90
C GLY A 211 -11.58 1.61 -11.63
N THR A 212 -10.49 2.18 -11.13
CA THR A 212 -9.24 1.44 -10.90
C THR A 212 -8.82 1.56 -9.43
N PRO A 213 -9.35 0.70 -8.52
CA PRO A 213 -8.89 0.66 -7.14
C PRO A 213 -7.41 0.27 -7.09
N CYS A 214 -6.54 1.20 -6.67
CA CYS A 214 -5.10 0.98 -6.68
C CYS A 214 -4.50 0.87 -5.29
N GLY A 215 -4.69 1.86 -4.44
CA GLY A 215 -4.12 1.89 -3.11
C GLY A 215 -5.19 1.72 -2.03
N LEU A 216 -4.93 0.88 -1.04
CA LEU A 216 -5.74 0.74 0.16
C LEU A 216 -4.94 1.16 1.39
N PHE A 217 -5.62 1.86 2.29
CA PHE A 217 -5.12 2.15 3.62
C PHE A 217 -6.25 1.94 4.63
N MET A 218 -5.97 1.20 5.70
CA MET A 218 -6.91 0.99 6.82
C MET A 218 -6.65 2.03 7.89
N SER A 219 -7.62 2.88 8.15
CA SER A 219 -7.51 3.89 9.20
C SER A 219 -7.86 3.34 10.58
N THR A 220 -7.39 4.02 11.62
CA THR A 220 -7.63 3.61 13.02
C THR A 220 -9.10 3.69 13.45
N ASP A 221 -9.94 4.38 12.69
CA ASP A 221 -11.40 4.47 12.87
C ASP A 221 -12.19 3.44 12.04
N ASP A 222 -11.52 2.35 11.61
CA ASP A 222 -12.09 1.23 10.85
C ASP A 222 -12.76 1.65 9.53
N HIS A 223 -12.07 2.48 8.76
CA HIS A 223 -12.46 2.82 7.40
C HIS A 223 -11.36 2.50 6.41
N ILE A 224 -11.78 2.11 5.23
CA ILE A 224 -10.87 1.89 4.09
C ILE A 224 -10.74 3.21 3.33
N TRP A 225 -9.50 3.64 3.14
CA TRP A 225 -9.17 4.73 2.22
C TRP A 225 -8.69 4.11 0.92
N LEU A 226 -9.41 4.40 -0.15
CA LEU A 226 -9.17 3.88 -1.48
C LEU A 226 -8.64 5.00 -2.37
N ALA A 227 -7.46 4.78 -2.96
CA ALA A 227 -6.91 5.65 -4.00
C ALA A 227 -7.21 5.08 -5.38
N HIS A 228 -7.83 5.88 -6.24
CA HIS A 228 -8.12 5.57 -7.64
C HIS A 228 -6.94 5.91 -8.55
N GLY A 229 -6.45 4.93 -9.31
CA GLY A 229 -5.24 5.08 -10.12
C GLY A 229 -5.38 6.04 -11.31
N HIS A 230 -6.53 6.11 -11.97
CA HIS A 230 -6.70 6.94 -13.16
C HIS A 230 -7.23 8.34 -12.84
N THR A 231 -8.06 8.48 -11.82
CA THR A 231 -8.68 9.77 -11.49
C THR A 231 -7.92 10.56 -10.42
N GLY A 232 -7.00 9.90 -9.69
CA GLY A 232 -6.35 10.47 -8.52
C GLY A 232 -7.32 10.77 -7.36
N GLN A 233 -8.56 10.29 -7.43
CA GLN A 233 -9.56 10.49 -6.41
C GLN A 233 -9.26 9.61 -5.19
N ILE A 234 -9.47 10.15 -4.00
CA ILE A 234 -9.39 9.41 -2.74
C ILE A 234 -10.78 9.29 -2.16
N MET A 235 -11.18 8.07 -1.83
CA MET A 235 -12.49 7.71 -1.29
C MET A 235 -12.33 7.13 0.10
N LYS A 236 -13.23 7.50 1.03
CA LYS A 236 -13.37 6.85 2.33
C LYS A 236 -14.57 5.92 2.27
N LEU A 237 -14.35 4.64 2.61
CA LEU A 237 -15.35 3.58 2.60
C LEU A 237 -15.51 3.02 4.01
N ASP A 238 -16.70 2.52 4.35
CA ASP A 238 -16.86 1.63 5.49
C ASP A 238 -16.30 0.22 5.19
N LEU A 239 -16.26 -0.66 6.18
CA LEU A 239 -15.74 -2.03 6.02
C LEU A 239 -16.59 -2.90 5.08
N ASN A 240 -17.82 -2.49 4.74
CA ASN A 240 -18.67 -3.16 3.75
C ASN A 240 -18.46 -2.62 2.32
N GLY A 241 -17.55 -1.66 2.16
CA GLY A 241 -17.26 -1.02 0.88
C GLY A 241 -18.22 0.10 0.51
N LYS A 242 -19.12 0.52 1.40
CA LYS A 242 -20.03 1.63 1.15
C LYS A 242 -19.27 2.96 1.23
N LEU A 243 -19.50 3.82 0.26
CA LEU A 243 -18.90 5.15 0.20
C LEU A 243 -19.39 6.04 1.35
N VAL A 244 -18.46 6.53 2.15
CA VAL A 244 -18.66 7.50 3.24
C VAL A 244 -18.42 8.92 2.74
N GLY A 245 -17.42 9.11 1.88
CA GLY A 245 -17.14 10.41 1.27
C GLY A 245 -15.92 10.35 0.36
N THR A 246 -15.76 11.43 -0.41
CA THR A 246 -14.61 11.59 -1.30
C THR A 246 -13.85 12.85 -0.99
N MET A 247 -12.56 12.83 -1.26
CA MET A 247 -11.80 14.06 -1.40
C MET A 247 -11.91 14.52 -2.83
N ALA A 248 -12.19 15.82 -3.05
CA ALA A 248 -12.09 16.42 -4.36
C ALA A 248 -10.65 16.22 -4.85
N GLY A 249 -10.47 15.39 -5.88
CA GLY A 249 -9.20 15.26 -6.55
C GLY A 249 -8.81 16.63 -7.10
N ALA A 250 -7.59 17.05 -6.91
CA ALA A 250 -7.05 18.15 -7.69
C ALA A 250 -7.11 17.71 -9.16
N GLY A 251 -8.08 18.23 -9.90
CA GLY A 251 -8.47 18.06 -11.28
C GLY A 251 -7.74 16.98 -12.10
N SER A 252 -8.53 16.21 -12.81
CA SER A 252 -8.19 15.40 -13.98
C SER A 252 -6.73 14.97 -14.16
N GLY A 253 -6.38 13.76 -13.76
CA GLY A 253 -5.32 12.95 -14.40
C GLY A 253 -3.87 13.39 -14.33
N LYS A 254 -3.57 14.58 -13.84
CA LYS A 254 -2.22 15.05 -13.60
C LYS A 254 -2.06 15.40 -12.12
N SER A 255 -1.80 14.34 -11.36
CA SER A 255 -1.14 14.39 -10.06
C SER A 255 -1.64 15.48 -9.10
N LEU A 256 -2.31 15.08 -8.03
CA LEU A 256 -1.75 15.50 -6.74
C LEU A 256 -0.26 15.16 -6.88
N GLY A 257 0.54 16.14 -7.23
CA GLY A 257 1.97 15.91 -7.41
C GLY A 257 2.43 15.09 -6.22
N ASN A 258 3.22 14.07 -6.45
CA ASN A 258 3.60 13.00 -5.53
C ASN A 258 4.11 13.46 -4.15
N THR A 259 3.83 14.67 -3.74
CA THR A 259 4.38 15.41 -2.61
C THR A 259 3.33 16.15 -1.76
N ALA A 260 2.02 16.05 -2.07
CA ALA A 260 1.00 16.72 -1.27
C ALA A 260 0.64 15.93 -0.01
N ARG A 261 0.69 16.59 1.15
CA ARG A 261 0.21 16.07 2.42
C ARG A 261 -1.27 16.44 2.60
N LEU A 262 -2.06 15.50 3.12
CA LEU A 262 -3.44 15.77 3.47
C LEU A 262 -3.53 16.33 4.89
N THR A 263 -4.20 17.47 5.04
CA THR A 263 -4.53 18.05 6.36
C THR A 263 -6.04 18.23 6.48
N THR A 264 -6.53 18.22 7.71
CA THR A 264 -7.93 18.62 7.99
C THR A 264 -8.08 20.11 7.71
N SER A 265 -9.24 20.53 7.17
CA SER A 265 -9.55 21.95 6.99
C SER A 265 -9.53 22.69 8.34
N PRO A 266 -9.27 24.00 8.39
CA PRO A 266 -9.28 24.78 9.62
C PRO A 266 -10.54 24.65 10.46
N SER A 267 -11.71 24.48 9.82
CA SER A 267 -13.00 24.24 10.48
C SER A 267 -13.05 22.88 11.21
N ALA A 268 -12.41 21.84 10.67
CA ALA A 268 -12.34 20.53 11.33
C ALA A 268 -11.32 20.49 12.49
N ARG A 269 -10.30 21.35 12.46
CA ARG A 269 -9.35 21.52 13.56
C ARG A 269 -9.99 22.19 14.79
N ALA A 270 -10.85 23.16 14.57
CA ALA A 270 -11.58 23.85 15.66
C ALA A 270 -12.55 22.91 16.39
N ALA A 271 -13.17 21.96 15.69
CA ALA A 271 -14.11 21.01 16.29
C ALA A 271 -13.40 19.93 17.17
N ARG A 272 -12.10 19.68 17.00
CA ARG A 272 -11.34 18.71 17.82
C ARG A 272 -10.72 19.32 19.09
N SER A 273 -10.56 20.65 19.16
CA SER A 273 -9.97 21.34 20.33
C SER A 273 -10.96 21.56 21.48
N SER A 274 -12.24 21.19 21.32
CA SER A 274 -13.29 21.39 22.33
C SER A 274 -13.71 20.11 23.07
N SER A 275 -13.04 18.99 22.90
CA SER A 275 -13.28 17.78 23.70
C SER A 275 -12.24 17.67 24.82
N PRO A 276 -12.63 17.74 26.11
CA PRO A 276 -11.68 17.53 27.20
C PRO A 276 -11.22 16.07 27.23
N ILE A 277 -9.92 15.88 27.30
CA ILE A 277 -9.27 14.60 27.61
C ILE A 277 -9.68 14.21 29.04
N ARG A 278 -10.37 13.11 29.19
CA ARG A 278 -10.40 12.31 30.41
C ARG A 278 -9.99 10.88 30.07
#